data_0841549636daace2a54dc8a228782362
#
_entry.id   0841549636daace2a54dc8a228782362
#
_cell.length_a   1.000
_cell.length_b   1.000
_cell.length_c   1.000
_cell.angle_alpha   90.00
_cell.angle_beta   90.00
_cell.angle_gamma   90.00
#
_symmetry.space_group_name_H-M   'P 1'
#
loop_
_entity.id
_entity.type
_entity.pdbx_description
1 polymer ?
#
loop_
_entity_poly.entity_id
_entity_poly.type
_entity_poly.pdbx_seq_one_letter_code
_entity_poly.pdbx_strand_id
1 'polypeptide(L)'
;PAIQQHIDITGKIYLMELDLNAVMPAELPVYSELSRFPSIRRDLAMVVDAAQETSAIEALIRQQAGELLQDLVIFDVYQGQNIQITKKSLALGLTFQHPSRTLTDEDINPIIDSCINVLEAQFNAELRM
;
A
#
# COMPACT_ATOMS: atom_id res chain seq x y z
N PRO A 1 -0.91 29.46 14.18
CA PRO A 1 0.22 30.02 14.93
C PRO A 1 -0.20 30.68 16.24
N ALA A 2 -1.21 31.60 16.25
CA ALA A 2 -1.63 32.30 17.47
C ALA A 2 -2.25 31.36 18.53
N ILE A 3 -3.09 30.42 18.12
CA ILE A 3 -3.70 29.42 19.01
C ILE A 3 -2.63 28.48 19.58
N GLN A 4 -1.68 28.02 18.77
CA GLN A 4 -0.59 27.16 19.24
C GLN A 4 0.25 27.81 20.34
N GLN A 5 0.56 29.12 20.19
CA GLN A 5 1.29 29.88 21.21
C GLN A 5 0.47 30.04 22.51
N HIS A 6 -0.86 30.18 22.40
CA HIS A 6 -1.73 30.35 23.55
C HIS A 6 -1.88 29.07 24.40
N ILE A 7 -1.78 27.89 23.77
CA ILE A 7 -1.90 26.57 24.43
C ILE A 7 -0.56 25.87 24.61
N ASP A 8 0.56 26.57 24.36
CA ASP A 8 1.94 26.11 24.54
C ASP A 8 2.25 24.74 23.88
N ILE A 9 1.70 24.52 22.67
CA ILE A 9 1.94 23.31 21.89
C ILE A 9 3.00 23.59 20.83
N THR A 10 4.08 22.82 20.85
CA THR A 10 5.14 22.83 19.85
C THR A 10 4.91 21.70 18.82
N GLY A 11 5.18 21.99 17.53
CA GLY A 11 5.05 21.00 16.45
C GLY A 11 3.93 21.33 15.46
N LYS A 12 3.69 20.41 14.52
CA LYS A 12 2.62 20.55 13.52
C LYS A 12 1.31 20.07 14.10
N ILE A 13 0.26 20.91 14.04
CA ILE A 13 -1.09 20.56 14.44
C ILE A 13 -1.94 20.47 13.18
N TYR A 14 -2.67 19.38 13.05
CA TYR A 14 -3.66 19.17 12.02
C TYR A 14 -5.05 19.18 12.66
N LEU A 15 -5.94 20.00 12.13
CA LEU A 15 -7.33 20.10 12.58
C LEU A 15 -8.23 19.63 11.43
N MET A 16 -9.23 18.84 11.77
CA MET A 16 -10.25 18.40 10.83
C MET A 16 -11.62 18.61 11.48
N GLU A 17 -12.53 19.24 10.75
CA GLU A 17 -13.94 19.35 11.09
C GLU A 17 -14.73 18.57 10.03
N LEU A 18 -15.63 17.71 10.46
CA LEU A 18 -16.41 16.84 9.59
C LEU A 18 -17.91 17.02 9.89
N ASP A 19 -18.70 17.35 8.87
CA ASP A 19 -20.14 17.28 8.98
C ASP A 19 -20.60 15.83 8.86
N LEU A 20 -21.13 15.28 9.96
CA LEU A 20 -21.59 13.89 10.00
C LEU A 20 -22.76 13.60 9.04
N ASN A 21 -23.53 14.61 8.64
CA ASN A 21 -24.60 14.43 7.66
C ASN A 21 -24.06 14.29 6.23
N ALA A 22 -22.85 14.79 5.97
CA ALA A 22 -22.15 14.65 4.70
C ALA A 22 -21.37 13.33 4.59
N VAL A 23 -21.20 12.60 5.70
CA VAL A 23 -20.57 11.29 5.69
C VAL A 23 -21.60 10.28 5.20
N MET A 24 -21.36 9.73 4.03
CA MET A 24 -22.23 8.68 3.50
C MET A 24 -22.29 7.50 4.48
N PRO A 25 -23.47 6.92 4.71
CA PRO A 25 -23.58 5.73 5.55
C PRO A 25 -22.69 4.64 4.96
N ALA A 26 -21.83 4.06 5.79
CA ALA A 26 -21.03 2.91 5.40
C ALA A 26 -21.99 1.78 4.98
N GLU A 27 -21.70 1.14 3.87
CA GLU A 27 -22.42 -0.07 3.51
C GLU A 27 -22.18 -1.11 4.61
N LEU A 28 -23.25 -1.80 5.01
CA LEU A 28 -23.14 -2.86 6.00
C LEU A 28 -22.23 -3.96 5.44
N PRO A 29 -21.31 -4.51 6.25
CA PRO A 29 -20.47 -5.61 5.81
C PRO A 29 -21.34 -6.77 5.32
N VAL A 30 -21.11 -7.19 4.07
CA VAL A 30 -21.76 -8.37 3.52
C VAL A 30 -20.92 -9.58 3.90
N TYR A 31 -21.59 -10.61 4.45
CA TYR A 31 -20.92 -11.87 4.75
C TYR A 31 -20.35 -12.48 3.46
N SER A 32 -19.06 -12.80 3.48
CA SER A 32 -18.41 -13.62 2.47
C SER A 32 -17.84 -14.87 3.14
N GLU A 33 -17.94 -16.02 2.46
CA GLU A 33 -17.39 -17.25 2.97
C GLU A 33 -15.86 -17.13 3.10
N LEU A 34 -15.34 -17.44 4.29
CA LEU A 34 -13.91 -17.43 4.54
C LEU A 34 -13.25 -18.61 3.81
N SER A 35 -12.19 -18.32 3.06
CA SER A 35 -11.42 -19.39 2.44
C SER A 35 -10.81 -20.30 3.51
N ARG A 36 -10.90 -21.61 3.30
CA ARG A 36 -10.26 -22.63 4.15
C ARG A 36 -8.79 -22.86 3.81
N PHE A 37 -8.33 -22.27 2.74
CA PHE A 37 -6.97 -22.43 2.27
C PHE A 37 -6.07 -21.31 2.84
N PRO A 38 -4.82 -21.61 3.17
CA PRO A 38 -3.91 -20.59 3.72
C PRO A 38 -3.60 -19.50 2.69
N SER A 39 -3.40 -18.30 3.19
CA SER A 39 -2.86 -17.19 2.40
C SER A 39 -1.34 -17.24 2.35
N ILE A 40 -0.77 -16.66 1.30
CA ILE A 40 0.68 -16.43 1.17
C ILE A 40 0.92 -14.93 1.20
N ARG A 41 1.84 -14.48 2.06
CA ARG A 41 2.29 -13.09 2.09
C ARG A 41 3.65 -12.95 1.42
N ARG A 42 3.79 -11.87 0.65
CA ARG A 42 5.06 -11.42 0.08
C ARG A 42 5.28 -9.95 0.41
N ASP A 43 6.45 -9.66 0.94
CA ASP A 43 6.86 -8.30 1.20
C ASP A 43 7.75 -7.82 0.04
N LEU A 44 7.50 -6.60 -0.42
CA LEU A 44 8.19 -5.96 -1.53
C LEU A 44 8.67 -4.58 -1.09
N ALA A 45 9.96 -4.31 -1.23
CA ALA A 45 10.51 -2.99 -0.95
C ALA A 45 10.96 -2.33 -2.25
N MET A 46 10.45 -1.12 -2.52
CA MET A 46 10.75 -0.39 -3.75
C MET A 46 11.14 1.06 -3.46
N VAL A 47 12.09 1.57 -4.22
CA VAL A 47 12.48 2.97 -4.20
C VAL A 47 11.81 3.66 -5.38
N VAL A 48 11.04 4.70 -5.10
CA VAL A 48 10.31 5.50 -6.09
C VAL A 48 10.60 6.99 -5.89
N ASP A 49 10.18 7.82 -6.84
CA ASP A 49 10.22 9.27 -6.67
C ASP A 49 9.42 9.70 -5.44
N ALA A 50 9.95 10.66 -4.67
CA ALA A 50 9.29 11.16 -3.46
C ALA A 50 7.92 11.80 -3.75
N ALA A 51 7.76 12.42 -4.93
CA ALA A 51 6.52 13.04 -5.36
C ALA A 51 5.47 12.01 -5.86
N GLN A 52 5.87 10.75 -6.10
CA GLN A 52 4.96 9.74 -6.59
C GLN A 52 3.88 9.44 -5.54
N GLU A 53 2.62 9.52 -5.94
CA GLU A 53 1.49 9.16 -5.08
C GLU A 53 1.44 7.64 -4.85
N THR A 54 1.35 7.24 -3.59
CA THR A 54 1.26 5.82 -3.21
C THR A 54 -0.01 5.16 -3.71
N SER A 55 -1.11 5.91 -3.77
CA SER A 55 -2.40 5.44 -4.32
C SER A 55 -2.31 4.96 -5.77
N ALA A 56 -1.49 5.62 -6.59
CA ALA A 56 -1.26 5.20 -7.98
C ALA A 56 -0.48 3.87 -8.05
N ILE A 57 0.50 3.69 -7.14
CA ILE A 57 1.27 2.45 -7.01
C ILE A 57 0.36 1.30 -6.57
N GLU A 58 -0.47 1.52 -5.55
CA GLU A 58 -1.45 0.53 -5.07
C GLU A 58 -2.44 0.12 -6.16
N ALA A 59 -3.00 1.10 -6.87
CA ALA A 59 -3.94 0.83 -7.96
C ALA A 59 -3.32 -0.03 -9.06
N LEU A 60 -2.07 0.26 -9.42
CA LEU A 60 -1.36 -0.51 -10.44
C LEU A 60 -1.08 -1.95 -9.98
N ILE A 61 -0.62 -2.13 -8.73
CA ILE A 61 -0.39 -3.46 -8.17
C ILE A 61 -1.69 -4.26 -8.12
N ARG A 62 -2.80 -3.67 -7.65
CA ARG A 62 -4.10 -4.34 -7.61
C ARG A 62 -4.58 -4.75 -9.00
N GLN A 63 -4.40 -3.88 -9.97
CA GLN A 63 -4.75 -4.18 -11.36
C GLN A 63 -3.92 -5.35 -11.92
N GLN A 64 -2.61 -5.36 -11.63
CA GLN A 64 -1.69 -6.35 -12.17
C GLN A 64 -1.79 -7.71 -11.46
N ALA A 65 -1.98 -7.70 -10.14
CA ALA A 65 -2.07 -8.90 -9.33
C ALA A 65 -3.43 -9.62 -9.44
N GLY A 66 -4.48 -8.88 -9.81
CA GLY A 66 -5.82 -9.43 -10.05
C GLY A 66 -6.50 -9.99 -8.80
N GLU A 67 -7.41 -10.93 -9.01
CA GLU A 67 -8.31 -11.46 -7.97
C GLU A 67 -7.61 -12.27 -6.87
N LEU A 68 -6.40 -12.76 -7.12
CA LEU A 68 -5.64 -13.50 -6.13
C LEU A 68 -5.09 -12.61 -5.01
N LEU A 69 -4.94 -11.31 -5.26
CA LEU A 69 -4.51 -10.34 -4.25
C LEU A 69 -5.69 -9.98 -3.35
N GLN A 70 -5.69 -10.49 -2.13
CA GLN A 70 -6.74 -10.21 -1.14
C GLN A 70 -6.47 -8.94 -0.37
N ASP A 71 -5.21 -8.68 -0.04
CA ASP A 71 -4.83 -7.51 0.75
C ASP A 71 -3.49 -6.93 0.28
N LEU A 72 -3.38 -5.61 0.38
CA LEU A 72 -2.17 -4.84 0.08
C LEU A 72 -2.05 -3.74 1.11
N VAL A 73 -0.95 -3.78 1.87
CA VAL A 73 -0.65 -2.83 2.93
C VAL A 73 0.71 -2.18 2.69
N ILE A 74 0.77 -0.85 2.74
CA ILE A 74 2.03 -0.13 2.86
C ILE A 74 2.34 -0.04 4.35
N PHE A 75 3.36 -0.76 4.80
CA PHE A 75 3.69 -0.80 6.22
C PHE A 75 4.89 0.05 6.61
N ASP A 76 5.67 0.54 5.62
CA ASP A 76 6.74 1.49 5.87
C ASP A 76 6.95 2.44 4.70
N VAL A 77 7.25 3.72 5.02
CA VAL A 77 7.64 4.77 4.07
C VAL A 77 8.87 5.46 4.63
N TYR A 78 10.02 5.20 4.03
CA TYR A 78 11.29 5.72 4.50
C TYR A 78 11.88 6.76 3.55
N GLN A 79 12.27 7.90 4.13
CA GLN A 79 13.08 8.94 3.48
C GLN A 79 14.23 9.29 4.43
N GLY A 80 15.45 9.01 4.05
CA GLY A 80 16.58 9.26 4.96
C GLY A 80 17.93 8.93 4.35
N GLN A 81 18.94 8.72 5.21
CA GLN A 81 20.29 8.36 4.79
C GLN A 81 20.26 7.09 3.96
N ASN A 82 21.02 7.05 2.89
CA ASN A 82 21.12 5.97 1.88
C ASN A 82 20.01 5.95 0.81
N ILE A 83 19.12 6.94 0.79
CA ILE A 83 18.17 7.16 -0.31
C ILE A 83 18.37 8.58 -0.82
N GLN A 84 18.32 8.78 -2.13
CA GLN A 84 18.41 10.12 -2.73
C GLN A 84 17.27 10.99 -2.17
N ILE A 85 17.57 12.29 -1.93
CA ILE A 85 16.61 13.26 -1.36
C ILE A 85 15.31 13.33 -2.17
N THR A 86 15.39 13.08 -3.47
CA THR A 86 14.23 13.07 -4.40
C THR A 86 13.46 11.77 -4.42
N LYS A 87 13.91 10.74 -3.69
CA LYS A 87 13.30 9.41 -3.66
C LYS A 87 12.80 9.04 -2.26
N LYS A 88 11.89 8.07 -2.22
CA LYS A 88 11.41 7.41 -1.01
C LYS A 88 11.39 5.89 -1.21
N SER A 89 11.61 5.14 -0.15
CA SER A 89 11.43 3.70 -0.11
C SER A 89 10.05 3.38 0.44
N LEU A 90 9.33 2.51 -0.23
CA LEU A 90 8.04 1.98 0.19
C LEU A 90 8.21 0.50 0.51
N ALA A 91 7.71 0.05 1.66
CA ALA A 91 7.60 -1.35 1.99
C ALA A 91 6.14 -1.78 1.93
N LEU A 92 5.86 -2.76 1.08
CA LEU A 92 4.55 -3.23 0.70
C LEU A 92 4.38 -4.69 1.13
N GLY A 93 3.30 -5.02 1.80
CA GLY A 93 2.90 -6.39 2.08
C GLY A 93 1.74 -6.80 1.18
N LEU A 94 1.94 -7.81 0.36
CA LEU A 94 0.95 -8.35 -0.55
C LEU A 94 0.49 -9.71 -0.02
N THR A 95 -0.81 -9.86 0.23
CA THR A 95 -1.40 -11.10 0.71
C THR A 95 -2.24 -11.73 -0.39
N PHE A 96 -1.86 -12.93 -0.79
CA PHE A 96 -2.53 -13.71 -1.84
C PHE A 96 -3.27 -14.89 -1.25
N GLN A 97 -4.46 -15.15 -1.78
CA GLN A 97 -5.27 -16.32 -1.38
C GLN A 97 -6.18 -16.75 -2.54
N HIS A 98 -6.42 -18.04 -2.65
CA HIS A 98 -7.39 -18.60 -3.60
C HIS A 98 -8.57 -19.22 -2.83
N PRO A 99 -9.81 -19.09 -3.31
CA PRO A 99 -10.99 -19.60 -2.59
C PRO A 99 -11.08 -21.13 -2.57
N SER A 100 -10.46 -21.82 -3.52
CA SER A 100 -10.68 -23.28 -3.74
C SER A 100 -9.43 -24.15 -3.70
N ARG A 101 -8.22 -23.57 -3.53
CA ARG A 101 -6.96 -24.33 -3.43
C ARG A 101 -5.88 -23.57 -2.67
N THR A 102 -4.90 -24.28 -2.18
CA THR A 102 -3.67 -23.67 -1.66
C THR A 102 -2.84 -23.14 -2.83
N LEU A 103 -2.34 -21.92 -2.69
CA LEU A 103 -1.38 -21.32 -3.62
C LEU A 103 0.02 -21.85 -3.33
N THR A 104 0.87 -21.87 -4.36
CA THR A 104 2.31 -22.19 -4.27
C THR A 104 3.15 -21.00 -4.66
N ASP A 105 4.44 -21.07 -4.38
CA ASP A 105 5.40 -20.03 -4.82
C ASP A 105 5.44 -19.89 -6.34
N GLU A 106 5.23 -21.00 -7.06
CA GLU A 106 5.16 -21.02 -8.53
C GLU A 106 3.94 -20.26 -9.07
N ASP A 107 2.84 -20.21 -8.31
CA ASP A 107 1.67 -19.42 -8.66
C ASP A 107 1.92 -17.92 -8.45
N ILE A 108 2.68 -17.55 -7.41
CA ILE A 108 2.80 -16.16 -6.95
C ILE A 108 3.99 -15.44 -7.59
N ASN A 109 5.13 -16.11 -7.76
CA ASN A 109 6.34 -15.46 -8.27
C ASN A 109 6.13 -14.77 -9.62
N PRO A 110 5.45 -15.35 -10.62
CA PRO A 110 5.19 -14.65 -11.89
C PRO A 110 4.34 -13.39 -11.73
N ILE A 111 3.42 -13.37 -10.75
CA ILE A 111 2.59 -12.20 -10.45
C ILE A 111 3.45 -11.09 -9.84
N ILE A 112 4.30 -11.43 -8.88
CA ILE A 112 5.23 -10.49 -8.26
C ILE A 112 6.18 -9.91 -9.31
N ASP A 113 6.79 -10.74 -10.13
CA ASP A 113 7.70 -10.31 -11.19
C ASP A 113 6.99 -9.36 -12.18
N SER A 114 5.75 -9.67 -12.52
CA SER A 114 4.93 -8.81 -13.37
C SER A 114 4.63 -7.46 -12.70
N CYS A 115 4.30 -7.45 -11.40
CA CYS A 115 4.10 -6.22 -10.64
C CYS A 115 5.38 -5.37 -10.61
N ILE A 116 6.53 -5.98 -10.35
CA ILE A 116 7.84 -5.29 -10.34
C ILE A 116 8.11 -4.67 -11.71
N ASN A 117 8.00 -5.43 -12.79
CA ASN A 117 8.27 -4.96 -14.15
C ASN A 117 7.39 -3.75 -14.53
N VAL A 118 6.11 -3.78 -14.17
CA VAL A 118 5.19 -2.68 -14.47
C VAL A 118 5.49 -1.45 -13.61
N LEU A 119 5.85 -1.63 -12.34
CA LEU A 119 6.26 -0.54 -11.46
C LEU A 119 7.57 0.12 -11.93
N GLU A 120 8.54 -0.66 -12.36
CA GLU A 120 9.79 -0.16 -12.96
C GLU A 120 9.50 0.63 -14.24
N ALA A 121 8.65 0.09 -15.12
CA ALA A 121 8.33 0.73 -16.40
C ALA A 121 7.53 2.03 -16.25
N GLN A 122 6.56 2.10 -15.32
CA GLN A 122 5.66 3.25 -15.19
C GLN A 122 6.17 4.31 -14.21
N PHE A 123 6.79 3.90 -13.12
CA PHE A 123 7.21 4.80 -12.05
C PHE A 123 8.73 4.88 -11.88
N ASN A 124 9.48 4.26 -12.78
CA ASN A 124 10.95 4.15 -12.67
C ASN A 124 11.36 3.69 -11.24
N ALA A 125 10.55 2.76 -10.71
CA ALA A 125 10.78 2.18 -9.41
C ALA A 125 12.01 1.27 -9.44
N GLU A 126 12.73 1.18 -8.33
CA GLU A 126 13.90 0.31 -8.19
C GLU A 126 13.64 -0.67 -7.03
N LEU A 127 13.81 -1.96 -7.28
CA LEU A 127 13.68 -2.96 -6.22
C LEU A 127 14.81 -2.76 -5.20
N ARG A 128 14.45 -2.66 -3.93
CA ARG A 128 15.40 -2.61 -2.82
C ARG A 128 15.59 -4.02 -2.25
N MET A 129 16.77 -4.57 -2.46
CA MET A 129 17.19 -5.83 -1.81
C MET A 129 17.74 -5.59 -0.40
#